data_adfbbac207707e478864d6974d6c9fc2
#
_entry.id   adfbbac207707e478864d6974d6c9fc2
#
_cell.length_a   1.000
_cell.length_b   1.000
_cell.length_c   1.000
_cell.angle_alpha   90.00
_cell.angle_beta   90.00
_cell.angle_gamma   90.00
#
_symmetry.space_group_name_H-M   'P 1'
#
loop_
_entity.id
_entity.type
_entity.pdbx_description
1 polymer ?
#
loop_
_entity_poly.entity_id
_entity_poly.type
_entity_poly.pdbx_seq_one_letter_code
_entity_poly.pdbx_strand_id
1 'polypeptide(L)'
;MTLCFVTSISCCTSAQTFTLTSQDLSGQFTGKFIANVFGCTGGNKSPQLAWNNAPTGTKSFAITMYDPDAPTGSGWWHWVVFDIPANVFDLKQGAGNAAVQLMPVDAIQSLTDFGIPGYGGPCPPENDKPHAYIITVYALKTAHLGIDKTATPALVGFIINQNLLAKASLIIYSKR
;
A
#
# COMPACT_ATOMS: atom_id res chain seq x y z
N MET A 1 -30.54 56.73 6.15
CA MET A 1 -30.62 55.28 6.45
C MET A 1 -29.71 54.58 5.45
N THR A 2 -28.45 54.29 5.90
CA THR A 2 -27.41 53.75 5.03
C THR A 2 -27.43 52.22 5.20
N LEU A 3 -27.75 51.51 4.11
CA LEU A 3 -27.81 50.07 4.12
C LEU A 3 -26.39 49.52 3.88
N CYS A 4 -25.79 48.89 4.89
CA CYS A 4 -24.51 48.21 4.77
C CYS A 4 -24.74 46.78 4.22
N PHE A 5 -24.33 46.49 2.96
CA PHE A 5 -24.28 45.15 2.40
C PHE A 5 -23.04 44.42 2.93
N VAL A 6 -23.24 43.43 3.78
CA VAL A 6 -22.18 42.50 4.20
C VAL A 6 -22.09 41.38 3.14
N THR A 7 -21.07 41.43 2.31
CA THR A 7 -20.77 40.33 1.36
C THR A 7 -20.00 39.22 2.09
N SER A 8 -20.64 38.09 2.32
CA SER A 8 -20.00 36.88 2.86
C SER A 8 -19.14 36.26 1.76
N ILE A 9 -17.81 36.30 1.91
CA ILE A 9 -16.85 35.57 1.07
C ILE A 9 -16.85 34.13 1.55
N SER A 10 -17.47 33.24 0.76
CA SER A 10 -17.40 31.78 0.99
C SER A 10 -16.02 31.30 0.54
N CYS A 11 -15.14 31.02 1.49
CA CYS A 11 -13.82 30.45 1.21
C CYS A 11 -14.02 28.94 0.90
N CYS A 12 -14.01 28.57 -0.38
CA CYS A 12 -13.97 27.16 -0.80
C CYS A 12 -12.59 26.60 -0.44
N THR A 13 -12.44 25.95 0.71
CA THR A 13 -11.29 25.14 1.01
C THR A 13 -11.34 23.89 0.12
N SER A 14 -10.48 23.83 -0.91
CA SER A 14 -10.26 22.60 -1.66
C SER A 14 -9.68 21.55 -0.71
N ALA A 15 -10.42 20.46 -0.49
CA ALA A 15 -9.92 19.33 0.26
C ALA A 15 -8.72 18.74 -0.50
N GLN A 16 -7.57 18.63 0.16
CA GLN A 16 -6.39 18.01 -0.44
C GLN A 16 -6.64 16.51 -0.64
N THR A 17 -6.32 16.02 -1.83
CA THR A 17 -6.50 14.59 -2.15
C THR A 17 -5.50 13.73 -1.38
N PHE A 18 -5.97 12.62 -0.80
CA PHE A 18 -5.11 11.60 -0.22
C PHE A 18 -4.24 10.97 -1.32
N THR A 19 -2.92 10.96 -1.15
CA THR A 19 -1.97 10.54 -2.18
C THR A 19 -0.97 9.52 -1.66
N LEU A 20 -0.52 8.62 -2.56
CA LEU A 20 0.60 7.70 -2.37
C LEU A 20 1.69 8.04 -3.38
N THR A 21 2.93 8.09 -2.95
CA THR A 21 4.12 8.35 -3.77
C THR A 21 5.25 7.39 -3.42
N SER A 22 6.25 7.28 -4.31
CA SER A 22 7.49 6.56 -4.06
C SER A 22 8.65 7.29 -4.73
N GLN A 23 9.79 7.38 -4.05
CA GLN A 23 11.04 7.87 -4.64
C GLN A 23 11.77 6.77 -5.42
N ASP A 24 11.39 5.53 -5.21
CA ASP A 24 12.03 4.33 -5.78
C ASP A 24 11.35 3.85 -7.07
N LEU A 25 10.10 4.25 -7.32
CA LEU A 25 9.26 3.71 -8.39
C LEU A 25 8.84 4.79 -9.39
N SER A 26 9.09 4.53 -10.67
CA SER A 26 8.77 5.44 -11.79
C SER A 26 8.13 4.67 -12.96
N GLY A 27 6.99 4.01 -12.70
CA GLY A 27 6.21 3.28 -13.72
C GLY A 27 6.62 1.83 -13.92
N GLN A 28 7.89 1.46 -13.71
CA GLN A 28 8.38 0.08 -13.82
C GLN A 28 9.23 -0.32 -12.62
N PHE A 29 9.20 -1.61 -12.26
CA PHE A 29 10.12 -2.15 -11.27
C PHE A 29 11.51 -2.34 -11.87
N THR A 30 12.54 -1.97 -11.11
CA THR A 30 13.94 -2.30 -11.42
C THR A 30 14.34 -3.61 -10.74
N GLY A 31 15.46 -4.21 -11.16
CA GLY A 31 15.98 -5.47 -10.60
C GLY A 31 16.13 -5.48 -9.07
N LYS A 32 16.28 -4.30 -8.44
CA LYS A 32 16.35 -4.16 -6.99
C LYS A 32 15.09 -4.65 -6.27
N PHE A 33 13.92 -4.48 -6.86
CA PHE A 33 12.62 -4.75 -6.28
C PHE A 33 12.00 -6.06 -6.76
N ILE A 34 12.54 -6.64 -7.85
CA ILE A 34 12.13 -7.94 -8.41
C ILE A 34 12.41 -9.05 -7.41
N ALA A 35 11.56 -10.08 -7.39
CA ALA A 35 11.72 -11.26 -6.55
C ALA A 35 13.05 -12.01 -6.80
N ASN A 36 13.40 -12.87 -5.86
CA ASN A 36 14.54 -13.78 -5.96
C ASN A 36 14.09 -15.25 -5.88
N VAL A 37 12.86 -15.53 -6.31
CA VAL A 37 12.21 -16.86 -6.36
C VAL A 37 11.56 -17.06 -7.71
N PHE A 38 11.05 -18.24 -8.00
CA PHE A 38 10.36 -18.60 -9.24
C PHE A 38 11.18 -18.31 -10.52
N GLY A 39 12.53 -18.45 -10.43
CA GLY A 39 13.42 -18.17 -11.56
C GLY A 39 13.80 -16.69 -11.73
N CYS A 40 13.28 -15.78 -10.92
CA CYS A 40 13.76 -14.41 -10.84
C CYS A 40 14.97 -14.30 -9.91
N THR A 41 15.87 -13.36 -10.22
CA THR A 41 17.15 -13.14 -9.50
C THR A 41 17.30 -11.69 -9.03
N GLY A 42 16.19 -11.05 -8.66
CA GLY A 42 16.19 -9.67 -8.19
C GLY A 42 16.63 -9.51 -6.74
N GLY A 43 16.64 -8.26 -6.27
CA GLY A 43 17.04 -7.94 -4.90
C GLY A 43 15.96 -8.20 -3.86
N ASN A 44 14.73 -8.47 -4.26
CA ASN A 44 13.55 -8.70 -3.41
C ASN A 44 13.39 -7.66 -2.28
N LYS A 45 13.71 -6.41 -2.57
CA LYS A 45 13.68 -5.32 -1.59
C LYS A 45 12.41 -4.51 -1.78
N SER A 46 11.63 -4.28 -0.71
CA SER A 46 10.43 -3.45 -0.83
C SER A 46 10.81 -1.99 -1.16
N PRO A 47 10.03 -1.28 -1.99
CA PRO A 47 10.28 0.12 -2.29
C PRO A 47 9.98 1.00 -1.06
N GLN A 48 10.56 2.21 -1.06
CA GLN A 48 10.11 3.30 -0.20
C GLN A 48 8.70 3.73 -0.64
N LEU A 49 7.83 4.00 0.31
CA LEU A 49 6.47 4.53 0.08
C LEU A 49 6.24 5.72 1.00
N ALA A 50 5.54 6.75 0.51
CA ALA A 50 5.10 7.88 1.33
C ALA A 50 3.68 8.29 0.95
N TRP A 51 2.91 8.78 1.92
CA TRP A 51 1.53 9.23 1.71
C TRP A 51 1.25 10.53 2.43
N ASN A 52 0.34 11.33 1.87
CA ASN A 52 -0.01 12.63 2.39
C ASN A 52 -1.52 12.87 2.32
N ASN A 53 -1.97 13.86 3.10
CA ASN A 53 -3.36 14.33 3.10
C ASN A 53 -4.36 13.24 3.50
N ALA A 54 -4.02 12.44 4.51
CA ALA A 54 -4.94 11.49 5.07
C ALA A 54 -6.19 12.21 5.61
N PRO A 55 -7.40 11.66 5.40
CA PRO A 55 -8.63 12.30 5.86
C PRO A 55 -8.67 12.40 7.39
N THR A 56 -9.38 13.42 7.88
CA THR A 56 -9.66 13.57 9.31
C THR A 56 -10.34 12.31 9.86
N GLY A 57 -9.94 11.88 11.05
CA GLY A 57 -10.47 10.66 11.68
C GLY A 57 -9.68 9.40 11.36
N THR A 58 -8.60 9.50 10.58
CA THR A 58 -7.67 8.37 10.36
C THR A 58 -7.00 7.99 11.68
N LYS A 59 -7.09 6.70 12.03
CA LYS A 59 -6.49 6.12 13.24
C LYS A 59 -5.37 5.12 12.94
N SER A 60 -5.33 4.57 11.74
CA SER A 60 -4.24 3.74 11.25
C SER A 60 -4.20 3.72 9.72
N PHE A 61 -3.12 3.15 9.18
CA PHE A 61 -3.01 2.85 7.75
C PHE A 61 -2.80 1.37 7.51
N ALA A 62 -3.13 0.93 6.30
CA ALA A 62 -2.73 -0.36 5.76
C ALA A 62 -2.12 -0.17 4.37
N ILE A 63 -1.26 -1.10 3.96
CA ILE A 63 -0.66 -1.13 2.63
C ILE A 63 -0.83 -2.52 2.04
N THR A 64 -1.20 -2.58 0.76
CA THR A 64 -1.19 -3.82 -0.01
C THR A 64 -0.46 -3.63 -1.32
N MET A 65 0.14 -4.70 -1.84
CA MET A 65 0.61 -4.83 -3.22
C MET A 65 -0.02 -6.07 -3.84
N TYR A 66 -0.72 -5.87 -4.95
CA TYR A 66 -1.52 -6.90 -5.60
C TYR A 66 -1.28 -6.91 -7.12
N ASP A 67 -1.12 -8.10 -7.68
CA ASP A 67 -1.02 -8.37 -9.12
C ASP A 67 -2.32 -9.01 -9.61
N PRO A 68 -3.22 -8.28 -10.29
CA PRO A 68 -4.44 -8.84 -10.85
C PRO A 68 -4.20 -9.66 -12.12
N ASP A 69 -3.04 -9.53 -12.75
CA ASP A 69 -2.69 -10.20 -13.99
C ASP A 69 -2.07 -11.59 -13.78
N ALA A 70 -1.72 -11.94 -12.54
CA ALA A 70 -1.14 -13.24 -12.22
C ALA A 70 -2.08 -14.39 -12.64
N PRO A 71 -1.60 -15.44 -13.32
CA PRO A 71 -2.43 -16.51 -13.89
C PRO A 71 -2.88 -17.53 -12.82
N THR A 72 -3.59 -17.06 -11.79
CA THR A 72 -3.99 -17.89 -10.63
C THR A 72 -5.50 -17.94 -10.43
N GLY A 73 -6.31 -17.28 -11.21
CA GLY A 73 -7.75 -17.17 -11.01
C GLY A 73 -8.18 -16.16 -9.95
N SER A 74 -7.28 -15.71 -9.05
CA SER A 74 -7.54 -14.70 -8.00
C SER A 74 -6.50 -13.59 -7.95
N GLY A 75 -5.59 -13.52 -8.94
CA GLY A 75 -4.42 -12.65 -8.89
C GLY A 75 -3.40 -13.12 -7.85
N TRP A 76 -2.50 -12.23 -7.41
CA TRP A 76 -1.44 -12.57 -6.45
C TRP A 76 -1.15 -11.40 -5.51
N TRP A 77 -1.20 -11.67 -4.20
CA TRP A 77 -0.89 -10.69 -3.17
C TRP A 77 0.60 -10.78 -2.81
N HIS A 78 1.31 -9.69 -3.07
CA HIS A 78 2.76 -9.58 -2.92
C HIS A 78 3.20 -9.01 -1.56
N TRP A 79 2.36 -8.18 -0.94
CA TRP A 79 2.65 -7.53 0.33
C TRP A 79 1.36 -7.09 1.00
N VAL A 80 1.23 -7.36 2.30
CA VAL A 80 0.07 -6.99 3.10
C VAL A 80 0.56 -6.50 4.45
N VAL A 81 0.28 -5.23 4.78
CA VAL A 81 0.64 -4.58 6.04
C VAL A 81 -0.58 -3.85 6.57
N PHE A 82 -0.81 -3.93 7.86
CA PHE A 82 -1.89 -3.19 8.52
C PHE A 82 -1.46 -2.73 9.93
N ASP A 83 -2.35 -1.99 10.63
CA ASP A 83 -2.09 -1.39 11.92
C ASP A 83 -0.87 -0.44 11.93
N ILE A 84 -0.57 0.18 10.78
CA ILE A 84 0.44 1.23 10.72
C ILE A 84 -0.09 2.46 11.47
N PRO A 85 0.63 2.97 12.49
CA PRO A 85 0.13 4.08 13.32
C PRO A 85 -0.20 5.35 12.52
N ALA A 86 -1.21 6.10 12.95
CA ALA A 86 -1.71 7.29 12.26
C ALA A 86 -0.69 8.44 12.15
N ASN A 87 0.38 8.43 12.93
CA ASN A 87 1.47 9.41 12.89
C ASN A 87 2.64 8.97 11.98
N VAL A 88 2.51 7.86 11.29
CA VAL A 88 3.46 7.36 10.29
C VAL A 88 2.96 7.73 8.90
N PHE A 89 3.82 8.34 8.08
CA PHE A 89 3.47 8.81 6.74
C PHE A 89 4.41 8.28 5.66
N ASP A 90 5.33 7.38 6.02
CA ASP A 90 6.22 6.70 5.09
C ASP A 90 6.66 5.32 5.58
N LEU A 91 7.03 4.45 4.66
CA LEU A 91 7.80 3.23 4.90
C LEU A 91 9.12 3.33 4.17
N LYS A 92 10.21 3.05 4.88
CA LYS A 92 11.56 3.04 4.33
C LYS A 92 11.73 1.90 3.34
N GLN A 93 12.61 2.10 2.36
CA GLN A 93 13.03 1.03 1.45
C GLN A 93 13.56 -0.17 2.26
N GLY A 94 13.07 -1.36 1.94
CA GLY A 94 13.43 -2.60 2.63
C GLY A 94 12.60 -2.91 3.87
N ALA A 95 11.65 -2.05 4.27
CA ALA A 95 10.79 -2.29 5.42
C ALA A 95 9.93 -3.55 5.29
N GLY A 96 9.67 -4.01 4.06
CA GLY A 96 8.93 -5.24 3.79
C GLY A 96 9.68 -6.52 4.12
N ASN A 97 10.96 -6.46 4.42
CA ASN A 97 11.70 -7.64 4.90
C ASN A 97 11.36 -7.89 6.38
N ALA A 98 10.64 -8.96 6.65
CA ALA A 98 10.19 -9.31 8.00
C ALA A 98 11.36 -9.64 8.99
N ALA A 99 12.56 -9.94 8.48
CA ALA A 99 13.74 -10.19 9.30
C ALA A 99 14.46 -8.90 9.75
N VAL A 100 14.13 -7.74 9.15
CA VAL A 100 14.77 -6.45 9.48
C VAL A 100 13.73 -5.57 10.18
N GLN A 101 14.06 -5.05 11.35
CA GLN A 101 13.16 -4.21 12.15
C GLN A 101 13.10 -2.77 11.60
N LEU A 102 12.59 -2.61 10.37
CA LEU A 102 12.36 -1.31 9.73
C LEU A 102 10.88 -0.93 9.68
N MET A 103 9.99 -1.87 10.01
CA MET A 103 8.56 -1.60 10.12
C MET A 103 8.29 -0.73 11.36
N PRO A 104 7.34 0.21 11.30
CA PRO A 104 6.87 0.90 12.50
C PRO A 104 6.45 -0.09 13.59
N VAL A 105 6.69 0.27 14.84
CA VAL A 105 6.17 -0.48 15.99
C VAL A 105 4.65 -0.58 15.85
N ASP A 106 4.05 -1.69 16.17
CA ASP A 106 2.64 -2.03 16.03
C ASP A 106 2.17 -2.41 14.61
N ALA A 107 2.89 -2.04 13.55
CA ALA A 107 2.53 -2.46 12.21
C ALA A 107 2.76 -3.97 12.02
N ILE A 108 1.77 -4.65 11.46
CA ILE A 108 1.77 -6.10 11.24
C ILE A 108 1.90 -6.39 9.76
N GLN A 109 2.91 -7.18 9.37
CA GLN A 109 2.98 -7.81 8.07
C GLN A 109 2.31 -9.19 8.15
N SER A 110 1.27 -9.44 7.36
CA SER A 110 0.55 -10.71 7.35
C SER A 110 0.91 -11.58 6.15
N LEU A 111 0.29 -12.74 6.09
CA LEU A 111 0.48 -13.69 4.98
C LEU A 111 0.23 -13.01 3.63
N THR A 112 1.03 -13.42 2.66
CA THR A 112 0.87 -13.15 1.24
C THR A 112 0.59 -14.46 0.50
N ASP A 113 0.39 -14.42 -0.81
CA ASP A 113 0.24 -15.66 -1.59
C ASP A 113 1.57 -16.44 -1.77
N PHE A 114 2.69 -15.89 -1.27
CA PHE A 114 3.93 -16.66 -1.06
C PHE A 114 3.85 -17.59 0.18
N GLY A 115 2.77 -17.54 0.96
CA GLY A 115 2.58 -18.34 2.18
C GLY A 115 3.35 -17.82 3.41
N ILE A 116 4.00 -16.67 3.30
CA ILE A 116 4.79 -16.03 4.36
C ILE A 116 4.48 -14.54 4.47
N PRO A 117 4.67 -13.91 5.64
CA PRO A 117 4.61 -12.47 5.78
C PRO A 117 5.77 -11.75 5.10
N GLY A 118 5.53 -10.49 4.73
CA GLY A 118 6.55 -9.61 4.18
C GLY A 118 6.37 -9.33 2.69
N TYR A 119 7.36 -8.65 2.12
CA TYR A 119 7.36 -8.28 0.70
C TYR A 119 7.89 -9.42 -0.16
N GLY A 120 7.11 -9.81 -1.17
CA GLY A 120 7.54 -10.61 -2.30
C GLY A 120 7.54 -9.75 -3.56
N GLY A 121 8.68 -9.60 -4.20
CA GLY A 121 8.80 -8.78 -5.41
C GLY A 121 8.05 -9.37 -6.62
N PRO A 122 7.86 -8.58 -7.68
CA PRO A 122 7.36 -9.05 -8.96
C PRO A 122 8.21 -10.18 -9.55
N CYS A 123 7.55 -11.18 -10.13
CA CYS A 123 8.18 -12.20 -10.97
C CYS A 123 7.13 -12.79 -11.93
N PRO A 124 6.67 -12.01 -12.93
CA PRO A 124 5.69 -12.53 -13.88
C PRO A 124 6.28 -13.68 -14.70
N PRO A 125 5.44 -14.56 -15.28
CA PRO A 125 5.93 -15.64 -16.13
C PRO A 125 6.74 -15.10 -17.32
N GLU A 126 7.70 -15.91 -17.79
CA GLU A 126 8.46 -15.59 -19.01
C GLU A 126 7.54 -15.48 -20.22
N ASN A 127 7.79 -14.48 -21.06
CA ASN A 127 7.04 -14.21 -22.29
C ASN A 127 5.56 -13.81 -22.08
N ASP A 128 5.12 -13.57 -20.85
CA ASP A 128 3.79 -13.01 -20.62
C ASP A 128 3.76 -11.50 -20.93
N LYS A 129 2.54 -10.94 -21.01
CA LYS A 129 2.37 -9.49 -21.09
C LYS A 129 2.95 -8.80 -19.85
N PRO A 130 3.22 -7.48 -19.89
CA PRO A 130 3.53 -6.74 -18.66
C PRO A 130 2.39 -6.87 -17.65
N HIS A 131 2.72 -7.26 -16.40
CA HIS A 131 1.76 -7.28 -15.30
C HIS A 131 1.71 -5.93 -14.62
N ALA A 132 0.52 -5.51 -14.20
CA ALA A 132 0.27 -4.31 -13.40
C ALA A 132 0.25 -4.68 -11.91
N TYR A 133 1.16 -4.07 -11.13
CA TYR A 133 1.19 -4.24 -9.68
C TYR A 133 0.57 -3.01 -9.02
N ILE A 134 -0.52 -3.20 -8.31
CA ILE A 134 -1.27 -2.13 -7.65
C ILE A 134 -0.82 -2.04 -6.20
N ILE A 135 -0.07 -0.99 -5.87
CA ILE A 135 0.31 -0.68 -4.49
C ILE A 135 -0.71 0.31 -3.95
N THR A 136 -1.39 -0.04 -2.87
CA THR A 136 -2.45 0.80 -2.29
C THR A 136 -2.18 1.08 -0.83
N VAL A 137 -2.30 2.34 -0.42
CA VAL A 137 -2.40 2.76 0.97
C VAL A 137 -3.86 3.03 1.31
N TYR A 138 -4.30 2.56 2.48
CA TYR A 138 -5.65 2.73 3.02
C TYR A 138 -5.59 3.54 4.31
N ALA A 139 -6.40 4.58 4.42
CA ALA A 139 -6.63 5.32 5.65
C ALA A 139 -7.84 4.73 6.36
N LEU A 140 -7.70 4.34 7.63
CA LEU A 140 -8.69 3.55 8.37
C LEU A 140 -9.21 4.31 9.60
N LYS A 141 -10.51 4.13 9.91
CA LYS A 141 -11.17 4.72 11.09
C LYS A 141 -10.90 3.96 12.40
N THR A 142 -10.22 2.80 12.35
CA THR A 142 -9.80 2.02 13.52
C THR A 142 -8.28 2.05 13.68
N ALA A 143 -7.79 1.94 14.92
CA ALA A 143 -6.34 1.84 15.19
C ALA A 143 -5.81 0.41 14.92
N HIS A 144 -6.66 -0.60 15.15
CA HIS A 144 -6.31 -2.01 15.00
C HIS A 144 -7.41 -2.76 14.26
N LEU A 145 -7.01 -3.67 13.36
CA LEU A 145 -7.94 -4.56 12.65
C LEU A 145 -8.40 -5.75 13.50
N GLY A 146 -7.73 -6.03 14.63
CA GLY A 146 -8.07 -7.14 15.53
C GLY A 146 -7.71 -8.52 14.98
N ILE A 147 -6.80 -8.60 14.05
CA ILE A 147 -6.26 -9.83 13.44
C ILE A 147 -4.73 -9.83 13.54
N ASP A 148 -4.10 -10.98 13.31
CA ASP A 148 -2.66 -11.16 13.44
C ASP A 148 -1.95 -11.46 12.11
N LYS A 149 -0.66 -11.72 12.18
CA LYS A 149 0.21 -12.02 11.03
C LYS A 149 -0.19 -13.28 10.24
N THR A 150 -1.06 -14.14 10.75
CA THR A 150 -1.53 -15.35 10.08
C THR A 150 -2.78 -15.10 9.23
N ALA A 151 -3.33 -13.87 9.27
CA ALA A 151 -4.48 -13.48 8.48
C ALA A 151 -4.18 -13.57 6.98
N THR A 152 -5.11 -14.14 6.21
CA THR A 152 -5.00 -14.20 4.75
C THR A 152 -5.26 -12.82 4.12
N PRO A 153 -4.72 -12.53 2.93
CA PRO A 153 -4.98 -11.28 2.23
C PRO A 153 -6.47 -10.97 2.05
N ALA A 154 -7.28 -12.00 1.78
CA ALA A 154 -8.73 -11.86 1.62
C ALA A 154 -9.42 -11.40 2.91
N LEU A 155 -9.04 -11.97 4.07
CA LEU A 155 -9.57 -11.55 5.36
C LEU A 155 -9.15 -10.12 5.70
N VAL A 156 -7.87 -9.79 5.50
CA VAL A 156 -7.37 -8.43 5.72
C VAL A 156 -8.13 -7.43 4.85
N GLY A 157 -8.28 -7.71 3.56
CA GLY A 157 -9.02 -6.85 2.63
C GLY A 157 -10.48 -6.65 3.02
N PHE A 158 -11.15 -7.70 3.50
CA PHE A 158 -12.53 -7.62 3.99
C PHE A 158 -12.63 -6.64 5.18
N ILE A 159 -11.75 -6.77 6.18
CA ILE A 159 -11.79 -5.91 7.38
C ILE A 159 -11.35 -4.47 7.06
N ILE A 160 -10.35 -4.28 6.17
CA ILE A 160 -9.97 -2.96 5.65
C ILE A 160 -11.18 -2.24 5.07
N ASN A 161 -11.96 -2.91 4.21
CA ASN A 161 -13.12 -2.31 3.55
C ASN A 161 -14.22 -1.87 4.53
N GLN A 162 -14.40 -2.57 5.65
CA GLN A 162 -15.33 -2.16 6.71
C GLN A 162 -14.88 -0.91 7.47
N ASN A 163 -13.59 -0.59 7.46
CA ASN A 163 -12.98 0.49 8.22
C ASN A 163 -12.42 1.61 7.34
N LEU A 164 -12.64 1.55 6.04
CA LEU A 164 -12.07 2.46 5.06
C LEU A 164 -12.63 3.90 5.18
N LEU A 165 -11.72 4.86 5.23
CA LEU A 165 -12.01 6.30 5.05
C LEU A 165 -11.64 6.77 3.65
N ALA A 166 -10.43 6.42 3.18
CA ALA A 166 -9.92 6.74 1.86
C ALA A 166 -8.82 5.76 1.46
N LYS A 167 -8.52 5.70 0.17
CA LYS A 167 -7.37 4.97 -0.37
C LYS A 167 -6.70 5.74 -1.49
N ALA A 168 -5.39 5.50 -1.67
CA ALA A 168 -4.61 6.01 -2.80
C ALA A 168 -3.72 4.90 -3.34
N SER A 169 -3.49 4.87 -4.67
CA SER A 169 -2.76 3.78 -5.30
C SER A 169 -1.71 4.28 -6.29
N LEU A 170 -0.64 3.48 -6.43
CA LEU A 170 0.32 3.53 -7.52
C LEU A 170 0.19 2.26 -8.35
N ILE A 171 0.30 2.37 -9.66
CA ILE A 171 0.37 1.23 -10.58
C ILE A 171 1.77 1.20 -11.17
N ILE A 172 2.46 0.09 -10.96
CA ILE A 172 3.84 -0.12 -11.41
C ILE A 172 3.88 -1.41 -12.22
N TYR A 173 4.60 -1.40 -13.33
CA TYR A 173 4.64 -2.55 -14.24
C TYR A 173 5.90 -3.38 -14.06
N SER A 174 5.80 -4.67 -14.32
CA SER A 174 6.93 -5.57 -14.49
C SER A 174 6.67 -6.55 -15.62
N LYS A 175 7.73 -6.89 -16.34
CA LYS A 175 7.76 -7.92 -17.39
C LYS A 175 9.05 -8.71 -17.25
N ARG A 176 8.99 -10.00 -17.61
CA ARG A 176 10.17 -10.88 -17.73
C ARG A 176 10.35 -11.42 -19.14
#